data_cc333e1db1e676c9b032046971e2217a
#
_entry.id   cc333e1db1e676c9b032046971e2217a
#
_cell.length_a   1.000
_cell.length_b   1.000
_cell.length_c   1.000
_cell.angle_alpha   90.00
_cell.angle_beta   90.00
_cell.angle_gamma   90.00
#
_symmetry.space_group_name_H-M   'P 1'
#
loop_
_entity.id
_entity.type
_entity.pdbx_description
1 polymer ?
#
loop_
_entity_poly.entity_id
_entity_poly.type
_entity_poly.pdbx_seq_one_letter_code
_entity_poly.pdbx_strand_id
1 'polypeptide(L)'
;MLRALDIRDLLIIDRLELSFQPGLNVLTGETGAGKSILLDSLGFVLGWRGRAALVRQGAEQGEVVAEFDLPEGHAAHAVLEEAGIPGGDSLILRRINTADGRKTAWVNDRRCSGEVLRALSDTLLELHGQHDDRGLLNPRGHRAMLDEFANAAPELAEVRAAWGAAARARKQVEETRAALEAVRAEEEFLRHAVAELDQLNPEPGEDESLDARRRQMQAAERIRGDIARAHNLLTEGAEGTMGEAARWLEAVAGDAGEALDAPLAALSRAMVELGEAQDGVERFLEGLEFNPGDLEDCEERLFAIRGLARKHNVLPDDLAGYADTLRDKLQALDAGDQNLADQEKALRAAQAAYDAAAARLSAKRRDSAATLDAAVMAELAPLKMERAVFETRLSAAEPGPEGVDGVAFTVATNPGAPAGPLNKIASGGELSRFLLALNVFLLFSSSAGSFLFAVIARGVGGATADAVGRRLKALAEGSQVLVVTHSPQVAAQGAHHWRVQKSVQEGVTLSEVVPLDAGERVDEIARMVSGDRITPEARAAAKALLSDS
;
A
#
# COMPACT_ATOMS: atom_id res chain seq x y z
N MET A 1 21.88 -19.32 20.61
CA MET A 1 21.87 -20.81 20.58
C MET A 1 20.99 -21.34 21.69
N LEU A 2 20.28 -22.47 21.47
CA LEU A 2 19.48 -23.10 22.53
C LEU A 2 20.40 -23.72 23.57
N ARG A 3 20.32 -23.24 24.83
CA ARG A 3 21.17 -23.68 25.94
C ARG A 3 20.50 -24.78 26.76
N ALA A 4 19.24 -24.57 27.12
CA ALA A 4 18.51 -25.50 27.98
C ALA A 4 17.04 -25.59 27.59
N LEU A 5 16.44 -26.77 27.85
CA LEU A 5 15.02 -27.02 27.72
C LEU A 5 14.53 -27.78 28.97
N ASP A 6 13.62 -27.19 29.73
CA ASP A 6 12.92 -27.81 30.86
C ASP A 6 11.46 -28.05 30.46
N ILE A 7 11.00 -29.30 30.58
CA ILE A 7 9.65 -29.75 30.26
C ILE A 7 9.06 -30.37 31.51
N ARG A 8 7.86 -29.97 31.89
CA ARG A 8 7.13 -30.50 33.04
C ARG A 8 5.70 -30.83 32.66
N ASP A 9 5.23 -31.98 33.08
CA ASP A 9 3.85 -32.46 32.92
C ASP A 9 3.30 -32.35 31.50
N LEU A 10 4.10 -32.72 30.49
CA LEU A 10 3.72 -32.67 29.09
C LEU A 10 3.67 -34.06 28.47
N LEU A 11 2.52 -34.46 27.94
CA LEU A 11 2.28 -35.77 27.31
C LEU A 11 2.63 -36.93 28.25
N ILE A 12 3.77 -37.64 28.00
CA ILE A 12 4.28 -38.73 28.87
C ILE A 12 5.54 -38.31 29.62
N ILE A 13 5.88 -37.02 29.61
CA ILE A 13 7.01 -36.48 30.37
C ILE A 13 6.48 -35.89 31.67
N ASP A 14 6.99 -36.39 32.80
CA ASP A 14 6.77 -35.80 34.12
C ASP A 14 7.71 -34.61 34.31
N ARG A 15 9.01 -34.84 34.22
CA ARG A 15 10.04 -33.81 34.25
C ARG A 15 11.21 -34.20 33.37
N LEU A 16 11.67 -33.27 32.55
CA LEU A 16 12.82 -33.46 31.67
C LEU A 16 13.63 -32.16 31.57
N GLU A 17 14.90 -32.23 31.96
CA GLU A 17 15.85 -31.12 31.81
C GLU A 17 16.93 -31.53 30.81
N LEU A 18 17.13 -30.73 29.75
CA LEU A 18 18.12 -30.96 28.73
C LEU A 18 19.03 -29.74 28.60
N SER A 19 20.34 -30.00 28.54
CA SER A 19 21.36 -28.99 28.25
C SER A 19 21.97 -29.32 26.89
N PHE A 20 21.91 -28.38 25.95
CA PHE A 20 22.48 -28.52 24.63
C PHE A 20 23.82 -27.82 24.54
N GLN A 21 24.67 -28.29 23.61
CA GLN A 21 26.00 -27.79 23.40
C GLN A 21 26.13 -27.22 21.95
N PRO A 22 27.09 -26.34 21.68
CA PRO A 22 27.44 -25.99 20.30
C PRO A 22 27.82 -27.26 19.49
N GLY A 23 27.62 -27.19 18.17
CA GLY A 23 27.93 -28.32 17.29
C GLY A 23 26.75 -29.27 17.11
N LEU A 24 27.01 -30.50 16.67
CA LEU A 24 26.00 -31.50 16.34
C LEU A 24 25.54 -32.29 17.55
N ASN A 25 24.30 -32.01 17.98
CA ASN A 25 23.62 -32.67 19.08
C ASN A 25 22.66 -33.73 18.52
N VAL A 26 22.84 -34.99 18.93
CA VAL A 26 22.04 -36.11 18.42
C VAL A 26 21.20 -36.73 19.54
N LEU A 27 19.91 -36.97 19.22
CA LEU A 27 18.98 -37.70 20.05
C LEU A 27 18.61 -39.03 19.37
N THR A 28 18.82 -40.12 20.09
CA THR A 28 18.39 -41.45 19.68
C THR A 28 17.40 -42.04 20.66
N GLY A 29 16.92 -43.24 20.44
CA GLY A 29 16.00 -43.96 21.30
C GLY A 29 14.99 -44.76 20.50
N GLU A 30 14.18 -45.59 21.17
CA GLU A 30 13.15 -46.41 20.53
C GLU A 30 12.03 -45.61 19.91
N THR A 31 11.35 -46.20 18.91
CA THR A 31 10.15 -45.62 18.32
C THR A 31 9.02 -45.51 19.38
N GLY A 32 8.44 -44.30 19.51
CA GLY A 32 7.44 -44.04 20.53
C GLY A 32 7.99 -43.67 21.92
N ALA A 33 9.34 -43.59 22.10
CA ALA A 33 9.96 -43.23 23.39
C ALA A 33 9.90 -41.73 23.73
N GLY A 34 9.17 -40.92 22.98
CA GLY A 34 9.04 -39.49 23.30
C GLY A 34 9.90 -38.55 22.44
N LYS A 35 10.60 -39.04 21.42
CA LYS A 35 11.39 -38.19 20.50
C LYS A 35 10.55 -37.08 19.85
N SER A 36 9.33 -37.42 19.41
CA SER A 36 8.39 -36.44 18.84
C SER A 36 7.87 -35.46 19.90
N ILE A 37 7.81 -35.89 21.17
CA ILE A 37 7.33 -35.05 22.27
C ILE A 37 8.30 -33.89 22.52
N LEU A 38 9.60 -34.13 22.38
CA LEU A 38 10.61 -33.07 22.51
C LEU A 38 10.42 -31.97 21.45
N LEU A 39 10.13 -32.39 20.21
CA LEU A 39 9.84 -31.47 19.11
C LEU A 39 8.52 -30.71 19.34
N ASP A 40 7.49 -31.42 19.80
CA ASP A 40 6.19 -30.81 20.14
C ASP A 40 6.33 -29.82 21.31
N SER A 41 7.19 -30.13 22.31
CA SER A 41 7.47 -29.25 23.44
C SER A 41 8.23 -27.99 23.01
N LEU A 42 9.25 -28.15 22.17
CA LEU A 42 10.01 -27.03 21.64
C LEU A 42 9.13 -26.13 20.75
N GLY A 43 8.34 -26.72 19.84
CA GLY A 43 7.37 -26.00 19.03
C GLY A 43 6.29 -25.32 19.90
N PHE A 44 5.92 -25.92 21.01
CA PHE A 44 4.97 -25.32 21.94
C PHE A 44 5.55 -24.05 22.59
N VAL A 45 6.76 -24.07 23.15
CA VAL A 45 7.36 -22.90 23.79
C VAL A 45 7.68 -21.78 22.79
N LEU A 46 7.96 -22.12 21.54
CA LEU A 46 8.20 -21.20 20.44
C LEU A 46 6.93 -20.56 19.85
N GLY A 47 5.76 -20.84 20.40
CA GLY A 47 4.52 -20.17 19.98
C GLY A 47 3.75 -20.88 18.88
N TRP A 48 4.19 -22.05 18.42
CA TRP A 48 3.47 -22.82 17.40
C TRP A 48 2.16 -23.39 17.94
N ARG A 49 1.24 -23.78 17.03
CA ARG A 49 -0.06 -24.31 17.46
C ARG A 49 0.11 -25.62 18.21
N GLY A 50 0.12 -25.56 19.52
CA GLY A 50 0.02 -26.73 20.37
C GLY A 50 -1.38 -27.36 20.29
N ARG A 51 -1.45 -28.71 20.30
CA ARG A 51 -2.70 -29.44 20.43
C ARG A 51 -3.26 -29.24 21.84
N ALA A 52 -4.57 -29.26 22.02
CA ALA A 52 -5.19 -29.10 23.34
C ALA A 52 -4.81 -30.22 24.35
N ALA A 53 -4.42 -31.39 23.83
CA ALA A 53 -4.07 -32.59 24.61
C ALA A 53 -2.58 -32.69 24.94
N LEU A 54 -1.89 -31.56 25.21
CA LEU A 54 -0.46 -31.59 25.56
C LEU A 54 -0.22 -31.80 27.06
N VAL A 55 -1.19 -31.52 27.95
CA VAL A 55 -1.03 -31.71 29.38
C VAL A 55 -1.04 -33.20 29.72
N ARG A 56 -0.11 -33.65 30.58
CA ARG A 56 -0.04 -35.03 31.05
C ARG A 56 -1.35 -35.44 31.74
N GLN A 57 -1.79 -36.65 31.52
CA GLN A 57 -2.99 -37.17 32.15
C GLN A 57 -2.82 -37.16 33.68
N GLY A 58 -3.76 -36.49 34.37
CA GLY A 58 -3.72 -36.34 35.85
C GLY A 58 -3.00 -35.07 36.34
N ALA A 59 -2.34 -34.31 35.49
CA ALA A 59 -1.76 -33.01 35.81
C ALA A 59 -2.75 -31.87 35.57
N GLU A 60 -2.67 -30.79 36.34
CA GLU A 60 -3.49 -29.59 36.16
C GLU A 60 -2.97 -28.70 35.06
N GLN A 61 -1.65 -28.69 34.83
CA GLN A 61 -0.96 -27.89 33.81
C GLN A 61 0.31 -28.56 33.33
N GLY A 62 0.73 -28.24 32.11
CA GLY A 62 2.04 -28.58 31.56
C GLY A 62 2.84 -27.32 31.27
N GLU A 63 4.15 -27.37 31.48
CA GLU A 63 5.06 -26.23 31.35
C GLU A 63 6.27 -26.58 30.50
N VAL A 64 6.69 -25.64 29.63
CA VAL A 64 7.96 -25.71 28.93
C VAL A 64 8.72 -24.40 29.10
N VAL A 65 9.99 -24.50 29.44
CA VAL A 65 10.95 -23.40 29.53
C VAL A 65 12.10 -23.67 28.56
N ALA A 66 12.44 -22.71 27.71
CA ALA A 66 13.60 -22.78 26.82
C ALA A 66 14.50 -21.57 27.07
N GLU A 67 15.79 -21.82 27.25
CA GLU A 67 16.81 -20.79 27.44
C GLU A 67 17.72 -20.72 26.22
N PHE A 68 17.92 -19.50 25.71
CA PHE A 68 18.77 -19.21 24.55
C PHE A 68 19.86 -18.22 24.91
N ASP A 69 21.08 -18.46 24.41
CA ASP A 69 22.14 -17.45 24.41
C ASP A 69 21.94 -16.52 23.20
N LEU A 70 21.93 -15.21 23.45
CA LEU A 70 21.78 -14.17 22.42
C LEU A 70 23.08 -13.35 22.33
N PRO A 71 23.90 -13.55 21.28
CA PRO A 71 25.05 -12.68 21.04
C PRO A 71 24.61 -11.24 20.69
N GLU A 72 25.51 -10.28 20.90
CA GLU A 72 25.31 -8.91 20.44
C GLU A 72 24.97 -8.86 18.94
N GLY A 73 23.96 -8.08 18.58
CA GLY A 73 23.51 -7.95 17.19
C GLY A 73 22.57 -9.05 16.70
N HIS A 74 22.15 -10.00 17.53
CA HIS A 74 21.18 -11.02 17.15
C HIS A 74 19.81 -10.39 16.81
N ALA A 75 19.15 -10.87 15.73
CA ALA A 75 17.88 -10.32 15.25
C ALA A 75 16.75 -10.31 16.29
N ALA A 76 16.79 -11.22 17.28
CA ALA A 76 15.84 -11.24 18.39
C ALA A 76 15.82 -9.96 19.22
N HIS A 77 16.91 -9.20 19.28
CA HIS A 77 16.96 -7.94 20.04
C HIS A 77 15.99 -6.91 19.47
N ALA A 78 15.86 -6.81 18.15
CA ALA A 78 14.92 -5.90 17.49
C ALA A 78 13.45 -6.27 17.83
N VAL A 79 13.13 -7.57 17.85
CA VAL A 79 11.79 -8.05 18.23
C VAL A 79 11.48 -7.77 19.70
N LEU A 80 12.47 -7.93 20.57
CA LEU A 80 12.32 -7.61 22.01
C LEU A 80 12.11 -6.12 22.24
N GLU A 81 12.83 -5.27 21.54
CA GLU A 81 12.69 -3.81 21.60
C GLU A 81 11.30 -3.36 21.12
N GLU A 82 10.84 -3.87 19.99
CA GLU A 82 9.51 -3.58 19.45
C GLU A 82 8.39 -4.03 20.42
N ALA A 83 8.58 -5.17 21.09
CA ALA A 83 7.65 -5.69 22.09
C ALA A 83 7.76 -4.99 23.46
N GLY A 84 8.71 -4.07 23.66
CA GLY A 84 8.97 -3.41 24.95
C GLY A 84 9.47 -4.35 26.04
N ILE A 85 10.16 -5.44 25.67
CA ILE A 85 10.72 -6.44 26.58
C ILE A 85 12.22 -6.19 26.72
N PRO A 86 12.77 -6.10 27.94
CA PRO A 86 14.20 -5.93 28.14
C PRO A 86 15.00 -7.07 27.49
N GLY A 87 15.99 -6.73 26.66
CA GLY A 87 16.97 -7.66 26.11
C GLY A 87 18.12 -7.92 27.08
N GLY A 88 18.93 -8.94 26.78
CA GLY A 88 20.14 -9.31 27.51
C GLY A 88 20.90 -10.39 26.74
N ASP A 89 22.01 -10.87 27.27
CA ASP A 89 22.83 -11.94 26.66
C ASP A 89 22.12 -13.31 26.69
N SER A 90 21.03 -13.43 27.43
CA SER A 90 20.18 -14.63 27.48
C SER A 90 18.70 -14.27 27.30
N LEU A 91 17.97 -15.22 26.73
CA LEU A 91 16.52 -15.13 26.52
C LEU A 91 15.85 -16.37 27.08
N ILE A 92 14.90 -16.17 27.96
CA ILE A 92 14.10 -17.24 28.56
C ILE A 92 12.68 -17.16 27.99
N LEU A 93 12.28 -18.20 27.27
CA LEU A 93 10.91 -18.40 26.81
C LEU A 93 10.23 -19.41 27.74
N ARG A 94 9.07 -19.05 28.26
CA ARG A 94 8.26 -19.91 29.13
C ARG A 94 6.83 -19.96 28.64
N ARG A 95 6.26 -21.17 28.55
CA ARG A 95 4.86 -21.33 28.16
C ARG A 95 4.18 -22.41 29.00
N ILE A 96 3.00 -22.08 29.49
CA ILE A 96 2.14 -22.99 30.27
C ILE A 96 0.88 -23.28 29.46
N ASN A 97 0.45 -24.54 29.48
CA ASN A 97 -0.85 -25.00 29.02
C ASN A 97 -1.58 -25.62 30.21
N THR A 98 -2.78 -25.17 30.51
CA THR A 98 -3.63 -25.75 31.55
C THR A 98 -4.58 -26.81 30.97
N ALA A 99 -5.08 -27.71 31.81
CA ALA A 99 -5.96 -28.79 31.37
C ALA A 99 -7.27 -28.30 30.73
N ASP A 100 -7.72 -27.06 31.07
CA ASP A 100 -8.85 -26.36 30.43
C ASP A 100 -8.52 -25.73 29.08
N GLY A 101 -7.27 -25.88 28.59
CA GLY A 101 -6.80 -25.41 27.28
C GLY A 101 -6.31 -23.97 27.24
N ARG A 102 -6.25 -23.24 28.37
CA ARG A 102 -5.66 -21.92 28.41
C ARG A 102 -4.15 -21.99 28.23
N LYS A 103 -3.61 -21.05 27.46
CA LYS A 103 -2.17 -20.93 27.21
C LYS A 103 -1.68 -19.57 27.66
N THR A 104 -0.63 -19.57 28.45
CA THR A 104 0.03 -18.34 28.90
C THR A 104 1.51 -18.40 28.55
N ALA A 105 2.06 -17.29 28.07
CA ALA A 105 3.44 -17.21 27.61
C ALA A 105 4.17 -16.04 28.29
N TRP A 106 5.47 -16.25 28.50
CA TRP A 106 6.37 -15.25 29.07
C TRP A 106 7.69 -15.24 28.30
N VAL A 107 8.26 -14.06 28.21
CA VAL A 107 9.60 -13.80 27.70
C VAL A 107 10.34 -13.00 28.78
N ASN A 108 11.42 -13.51 29.32
CA ASN A 108 12.19 -12.89 30.44
C ASN A 108 11.26 -12.41 31.57
N ASP A 109 10.43 -13.30 32.10
CA ASP A 109 9.45 -13.04 33.15
C ASP A 109 8.31 -12.04 32.83
N ARG A 110 8.25 -11.51 31.62
CA ARG A 110 7.14 -10.67 31.14
C ARG A 110 6.14 -11.46 30.32
N ARG A 111 4.85 -11.28 30.60
CA ARG A 111 3.80 -11.88 29.78
C ARG A 111 3.85 -11.32 28.37
N CYS A 112 3.71 -12.19 27.37
CA CYS A 112 3.70 -11.81 25.97
C CYS A 112 2.56 -12.49 25.19
N SER A 113 2.30 -12.00 23.98
CA SER A 113 1.36 -12.61 23.05
C SER A 113 2.01 -13.80 22.31
N GLY A 114 1.17 -14.68 21.72
CA GLY A 114 1.68 -15.73 20.82
C GLY A 114 2.28 -15.20 19.54
N GLU A 115 2.04 -13.95 19.21
CA GLU A 115 2.61 -13.27 18.05
C GLU A 115 4.06 -12.89 18.28
N VAL A 116 4.35 -12.32 19.46
CA VAL A 116 5.73 -12.03 19.89
C VAL A 116 6.57 -13.33 19.97
N LEU A 117 5.99 -14.41 20.53
CA LEU A 117 6.71 -15.70 20.54
C LEU A 117 7.04 -16.21 19.14
N ARG A 118 6.13 -16.05 18.17
CA ARG A 118 6.40 -16.47 16.79
C ARG A 118 7.45 -15.60 16.12
N ALA A 119 7.39 -14.29 16.27
CA ALA A 119 8.40 -13.39 15.77
C ALA A 119 9.80 -13.71 16.34
N LEU A 120 9.89 -14.02 17.65
CA LEU A 120 11.12 -14.51 18.26
C LEU A 120 11.55 -15.87 17.71
N SER A 121 10.59 -16.81 17.56
CA SER A 121 10.88 -18.15 17.02
C SER A 121 11.56 -18.08 15.66
N ASP A 122 11.08 -17.21 14.77
CA ASP A 122 11.60 -17.04 13.41
C ASP A 122 13.05 -16.53 13.39
N THR A 123 13.53 -15.93 14.49
CA THR A 123 14.92 -15.48 14.63
C THR A 123 15.82 -16.44 15.41
N LEU A 124 15.24 -17.29 16.25
CA LEU A 124 15.99 -18.13 17.22
C LEU A 124 16.31 -19.51 16.70
N LEU A 125 15.37 -20.14 16.02
CA LEU A 125 15.45 -21.54 15.66
C LEU A 125 14.75 -21.83 14.35
N GLU A 126 15.47 -22.41 13.43
CA GLU A 126 14.91 -22.96 12.19
C GLU A 126 14.62 -24.44 12.34
N LEU A 127 13.36 -24.84 12.09
CA LEU A 127 12.89 -26.18 12.36
C LEU A 127 12.55 -26.92 11.07
N HIS A 128 13.25 -28.02 10.85
CA HIS A 128 13.08 -28.89 9.68
C HIS A 128 12.51 -30.24 10.10
N GLY A 129 11.22 -30.48 9.90
CA GLY A 129 10.55 -31.70 10.35
C GLY A 129 9.37 -32.14 9.50
N GLN A 130 8.76 -33.27 9.84
CA GLN A 130 7.66 -33.93 9.12
C GLN A 130 6.45 -33.03 8.80
N HIS A 131 6.35 -31.85 9.39
CA HIS A 131 5.25 -30.91 9.21
C HIS A 131 5.67 -29.62 8.51
N ASP A 132 6.98 -29.38 8.34
CA ASP A 132 7.55 -28.14 7.79
C ASP A 132 7.95 -28.25 6.32
N ASP A 133 8.05 -29.46 5.79
CA ASP A 133 8.17 -29.74 4.34
C ASP A 133 7.07 -29.03 3.52
N ARG A 134 6.03 -28.53 4.18
CA ARG A 134 4.98 -27.73 3.57
C ARG A 134 5.47 -26.38 3.05
N GLY A 135 6.50 -25.78 3.66
CA GLY A 135 7.11 -24.53 3.20
C GLY A 135 7.80 -24.73 1.84
N LEU A 136 8.71 -25.69 1.75
CA LEU A 136 9.40 -26.07 0.52
C LEU A 136 8.48 -26.69 -0.54
N LEU A 137 7.45 -27.42 -0.13
CA LEU A 137 6.47 -28.00 -1.03
C LEU A 137 5.42 -27.00 -1.53
N ASN A 138 5.36 -25.81 -0.92
CA ASN A 138 4.42 -24.75 -1.30
C ASN A 138 5.07 -23.77 -2.26
N PRO A 139 4.68 -23.71 -3.53
CA PRO A 139 5.28 -22.79 -4.51
C PRO A 139 5.21 -21.31 -4.11
N ARG A 140 4.28 -20.93 -3.22
CA ARG A 140 4.15 -19.54 -2.75
C ARG A 140 5.34 -19.08 -1.90
N GLY A 141 6.05 -20.01 -1.26
CA GLY A 141 7.25 -19.73 -0.45
C GLY A 141 8.55 -19.64 -1.26
N HIS A 142 8.59 -20.22 -2.46
CA HIS A 142 9.83 -20.39 -3.22
C HIS A 142 10.51 -19.05 -3.58
N ARG A 143 9.71 -18.01 -3.87
CA ARG A 143 10.23 -16.68 -4.17
C ARG A 143 10.93 -16.07 -2.94
N ALA A 144 10.32 -16.15 -1.77
CA ALA A 144 10.91 -15.62 -0.54
C ALA A 144 12.23 -16.34 -0.21
N MET A 145 12.28 -17.65 -0.39
CA MET A 145 13.51 -18.45 -0.19
C MET A 145 14.62 -18.07 -1.18
N LEU A 146 14.27 -17.85 -2.45
CA LEU A 146 15.24 -17.38 -3.44
C LEU A 146 15.74 -15.96 -3.10
N ASP A 147 14.84 -15.06 -2.66
CA ASP A 147 15.18 -13.69 -2.29
C ASP A 147 16.10 -13.64 -1.05
N GLU A 148 15.89 -14.53 -0.08
CA GLU A 148 16.75 -14.69 1.09
C GLU A 148 18.13 -15.22 0.67
N PHE A 149 18.18 -16.30 -0.11
CA PHE A 149 19.41 -16.83 -0.66
C PHE A 149 20.21 -15.79 -1.47
N ALA A 150 19.50 -14.98 -2.27
CA ALA A 150 20.06 -13.92 -3.08
C ALA A 150 20.53 -12.70 -2.25
N ASN A 151 20.23 -12.63 -0.95
CA ASN A 151 20.35 -11.41 -0.16
C ASN A 151 19.71 -10.20 -0.86
N ALA A 152 18.50 -10.40 -1.40
CA ALA A 152 17.80 -9.43 -2.23
C ALA A 152 16.95 -8.41 -1.43
N ALA A 153 17.09 -8.36 -0.11
CA ALA A 153 16.32 -7.47 0.75
C ALA A 153 16.42 -5.98 0.35
N PRO A 154 17.60 -5.44 -0.05
CA PRO A 154 17.70 -4.04 -0.51
C PRO A 154 16.90 -3.78 -1.79
N GLU A 155 17.07 -4.66 -2.82
CA GLU A 155 16.37 -4.51 -4.10
C GLU A 155 14.85 -4.69 -3.93
N LEU A 156 14.43 -5.58 -3.05
CA LEU A 156 13.02 -5.78 -2.72
C LEU A 156 12.43 -4.54 -2.04
N ALA A 157 13.17 -3.89 -1.15
CA ALA A 157 12.76 -2.64 -0.52
C ALA A 157 12.61 -1.50 -1.55
N GLU A 158 13.53 -1.40 -2.52
CA GLU A 158 13.41 -0.43 -3.62
C GLU A 158 12.16 -0.68 -4.48
N VAL A 159 11.88 -1.94 -4.84
CA VAL A 159 10.69 -2.31 -5.62
C VAL A 159 9.41 -1.94 -4.86
N ARG A 160 9.34 -2.25 -3.56
CA ARG A 160 8.19 -1.90 -2.72
C ARG A 160 7.97 -0.38 -2.61
N ALA A 161 9.04 0.37 -2.44
CA ALA A 161 8.99 1.83 -2.39
C ALA A 161 8.49 2.42 -3.72
N ALA A 162 9.06 1.97 -4.85
CA ALA A 162 8.68 2.42 -6.19
C ALA A 162 7.25 2.02 -6.55
N TRP A 163 6.81 0.80 -6.21
CA TRP A 163 5.41 0.35 -6.37
C TRP A 163 4.45 1.26 -5.62
N GLY A 164 4.75 1.57 -4.35
CA GLY A 164 3.94 2.48 -3.53
C GLY A 164 3.88 3.90 -4.11
N ALA A 165 4.98 4.40 -4.68
CA ALA A 165 5.02 5.70 -5.34
C ALA A 165 4.15 5.72 -6.61
N ALA A 166 4.26 4.71 -7.47
CA ALA A 166 3.45 4.58 -8.68
C ALA A 166 1.94 4.43 -8.37
N ALA A 167 1.60 3.66 -7.33
CA ALA A 167 0.22 3.50 -6.89
C ALA A 167 -0.39 4.82 -6.39
N ARG A 168 0.35 5.61 -5.60
CA ARG A 168 -0.09 6.94 -5.16
C ARG A 168 -0.27 7.91 -6.32
N ALA A 169 0.70 7.96 -7.24
CA ALA A 169 0.63 8.83 -8.41
C ALA A 169 -0.56 8.46 -9.32
N ARG A 170 -0.85 7.17 -9.52
CA ARG A 170 -2.02 6.70 -10.28
C ARG A 170 -3.32 7.17 -9.66
N LYS A 171 -3.45 7.00 -8.34
CA LYS A 171 -4.64 7.44 -7.60
C LYS A 171 -4.86 8.94 -7.74
N GLN A 172 -3.80 9.76 -7.63
CA GLN A 172 -3.88 11.21 -7.82
C GLN A 172 -4.37 11.60 -9.21
N VAL A 173 -3.84 10.97 -10.26
CA VAL A 173 -4.28 11.20 -11.65
C VAL A 173 -5.76 10.86 -11.82
N GLU A 174 -6.21 9.71 -11.28
CA GLU A 174 -7.61 9.28 -11.36
C GLU A 174 -8.55 10.26 -10.65
N GLU A 175 -8.20 10.70 -9.44
CA GLU A 175 -8.98 11.67 -8.66
C GLU A 175 -9.07 13.03 -9.36
N THR A 176 -7.93 13.55 -9.86
CA THR A 176 -7.90 14.84 -10.58
C THR A 176 -8.66 14.75 -11.90
N ARG A 177 -8.52 13.67 -12.66
CA ARG A 177 -9.26 13.45 -13.92
C ARG A 177 -10.75 13.41 -13.69
N ALA A 178 -11.23 12.67 -12.67
CA ALA A 178 -12.65 12.60 -12.33
C ALA A 178 -13.22 13.96 -11.93
N ALA A 179 -12.46 14.75 -11.15
CA ALA A 179 -12.85 16.11 -10.75
C ALA A 179 -12.96 17.05 -11.97
N LEU A 180 -11.99 16.98 -12.91
CA LEU A 180 -12.01 17.80 -14.13
C LEU A 180 -13.12 17.41 -15.09
N GLU A 181 -13.44 16.13 -15.23
CA GLU A 181 -14.54 15.68 -16.10
C GLU A 181 -15.89 16.27 -15.66
N ALA A 182 -16.13 16.38 -14.36
CA ALA A 182 -17.33 16.98 -13.83
C ALA A 182 -17.46 18.48 -14.20
N VAL A 183 -16.34 19.21 -14.25
CA VAL A 183 -16.31 20.65 -14.61
C VAL A 183 -16.31 20.86 -16.11
N ARG A 184 -15.67 19.97 -16.88
CA ARG A 184 -15.62 20.05 -18.36
C ARG A 184 -16.99 20.00 -19.03
N ALA A 185 -17.97 19.35 -18.42
CA ALA A 185 -19.35 19.35 -18.92
C ALA A 185 -19.95 20.75 -19.01
N GLU A 186 -19.44 21.72 -18.24
CA GLU A 186 -19.87 23.12 -18.23
C GLU A 186 -18.88 24.06 -18.97
N GLU A 187 -17.75 23.55 -19.47
CA GLU A 187 -16.66 24.40 -20.00
C GLU A 187 -17.11 25.32 -21.13
N GLU A 188 -17.84 24.77 -22.13
CA GLU A 188 -18.32 25.53 -23.27
C GLU A 188 -19.26 26.66 -22.84
N PHE A 189 -20.15 26.36 -21.88
CA PHE A 189 -21.02 27.36 -21.27
C PHE A 189 -20.21 28.44 -20.52
N LEU A 190 -19.23 28.04 -19.72
CA LEU A 190 -18.40 28.98 -18.96
C LEU A 190 -17.62 29.92 -19.88
N ARG A 191 -16.97 29.40 -20.92
CA ARG A 191 -16.21 30.20 -21.88
C ARG A 191 -17.10 31.19 -22.63
N HIS A 192 -18.28 30.74 -23.08
CA HIS A 192 -19.24 31.61 -23.78
C HIS A 192 -19.81 32.69 -22.84
N ALA A 193 -20.23 32.31 -21.65
CA ALA A 193 -20.80 33.24 -20.68
C ALA A 193 -19.78 34.30 -20.21
N VAL A 194 -18.52 33.89 -19.94
CA VAL A 194 -17.45 34.83 -19.60
C VAL A 194 -17.18 35.80 -20.75
N ALA A 195 -17.11 35.32 -22.00
CA ALA A 195 -16.86 36.17 -23.16
C ALA A 195 -17.96 37.22 -23.36
N GLU A 196 -19.25 36.87 -23.22
CA GLU A 196 -20.37 37.81 -23.29
C GLU A 196 -20.36 38.87 -22.16
N LEU A 197 -20.04 38.41 -20.93
CA LEU A 197 -19.99 39.29 -19.77
C LEU A 197 -18.76 40.22 -19.83
N ASP A 198 -17.62 39.75 -20.32
CA ASP A 198 -16.44 40.58 -20.53
C ASP A 198 -16.65 41.61 -21.62
N GLN A 199 -17.39 41.28 -22.70
CA GLN A 199 -17.74 42.23 -23.75
C GLN A 199 -18.70 43.30 -23.24
N LEU A 200 -19.67 42.97 -22.37
CA LEU A 200 -20.58 43.91 -21.76
C LEU A 200 -19.90 44.72 -20.67
N ASN A 201 -18.99 44.12 -19.89
CA ASN A 201 -18.31 44.71 -18.73
C ASN A 201 -19.27 45.47 -17.82
N PRO A 202 -20.24 44.80 -17.17
CA PRO A 202 -21.22 45.45 -16.32
C PRO A 202 -20.60 45.92 -15.01
N GLU A 203 -21.02 47.11 -14.53
CA GLU A 203 -20.58 47.68 -13.27
C GLU A 203 -21.67 47.57 -12.19
N PRO A 204 -21.30 47.41 -10.91
CA PRO A 204 -22.28 47.43 -9.82
C PRO A 204 -23.02 48.76 -9.75
N GLY A 205 -24.36 48.76 -9.63
CA GLY A 205 -25.20 49.97 -9.55
C GLY A 205 -25.43 50.66 -10.89
N GLU A 206 -24.90 50.11 -12.00
CA GLU A 206 -25.02 50.70 -13.35
C GLU A 206 -26.48 50.75 -13.83
N ASP A 207 -27.28 49.71 -13.56
CA ASP A 207 -28.70 49.63 -13.94
C ASP A 207 -29.49 50.77 -13.32
N GLU A 208 -29.32 51.01 -12.03
CA GLU A 208 -30.02 52.08 -11.29
C GLU A 208 -29.63 53.45 -11.80
N SER A 209 -28.34 53.70 -12.00
CA SER A 209 -27.82 54.98 -12.49
C SER A 209 -28.30 55.30 -13.90
N LEU A 210 -28.24 54.31 -14.81
CA LEU A 210 -28.74 54.44 -16.16
C LEU A 210 -30.27 54.62 -16.24
N ASP A 211 -31.01 53.92 -15.39
CA ASP A 211 -32.49 54.08 -15.34
C ASP A 211 -32.88 55.49 -14.82
N ALA A 212 -32.16 56.02 -13.83
CA ALA A 212 -32.35 57.39 -13.39
C ALA A 212 -32.00 58.40 -14.50
N ARG A 213 -30.88 58.23 -15.19
CA ARG A 213 -30.48 59.06 -16.31
C ARG A 213 -31.47 59.00 -17.48
N ARG A 214 -31.94 57.82 -17.84
CA ARG A 214 -33.00 57.62 -18.86
C ARG A 214 -34.26 58.40 -18.53
N ARG A 215 -34.77 58.32 -17.26
CA ARG A 215 -35.97 59.05 -16.83
C ARG A 215 -35.80 60.57 -16.95
N GLN A 216 -34.61 61.07 -16.59
CA GLN A 216 -34.29 62.49 -16.77
C GLN A 216 -34.32 62.91 -18.23
N MET A 217 -33.66 62.15 -19.11
CA MET A 217 -33.61 62.42 -20.56
C MET A 217 -35.01 62.35 -21.18
N GLN A 218 -35.83 61.33 -20.86
CA GLN A 218 -37.18 61.20 -21.35
C GLN A 218 -38.07 62.36 -20.84
N ALA A 219 -37.86 62.87 -19.61
CA ALA A 219 -38.56 64.06 -19.13
C ALA A 219 -38.11 65.29 -19.91
N ALA A 220 -36.82 65.47 -20.15
CA ALA A 220 -36.26 66.57 -20.95
C ALA A 220 -36.79 66.56 -22.39
N GLU A 221 -36.83 65.38 -23.05
CA GLU A 221 -37.39 65.18 -24.39
C GLU A 221 -38.87 65.63 -24.46
N ARG A 222 -39.71 65.20 -23.47
CA ARG A 222 -41.13 65.59 -23.41
C ARG A 222 -41.25 67.08 -23.25
N ILE A 223 -40.53 67.72 -22.28
CA ILE A 223 -40.54 69.14 -22.06
C ILE A 223 -40.15 69.89 -23.32
N ARG A 224 -39.08 69.50 -24.00
CA ARG A 224 -38.65 70.11 -25.25
C ARG A 224 -39.68 70.01 -26.33
N GLY A 225 -40.31 68.81 -26.47
CA GLY A 225 -41.41 68.62 -27.46
C GLY A 225 -42.61 69.49 -27.21
N ASP A 226 -43.05 69.65 -25.93
CA ASP A 226 -44.18 70.47 -25.59
C ASP A 226 -43.88 71.99 -25.80
N ILE A 227 -42.67 72.43 -25.45
CA ILE A 227 -42.22 73.82 -25.66
C ILE A 227 -42.01 74.13 -27.12
N ALA A 228 -41.43 73.19 -27.94
CA ALA A 228 -41.29 73.33 -29.38
C ALA A 228 -42.66 73.49 -30.05
N ARG A 229 -43.69 72.72 -29.61
CA ARG A 229 -45.08 72.90 -30.11
C ARG A 229 -45.61 74.25 -29.74
N ALA A 230 -45.38 74.73 -28.51
CA ALA A 230 -45.80 76.07 -28.08
C ALA A 230 -45.11 77.16 -28.91
N HIS A 231 -43.79 77.03 -29.15
CA HIS A 231 -43.06 77.95 -30.00
C HIS A 231 -43.64 78.02 -31.43
N ASN A 232 -43.93 76.88 -32.04
CA ASN A 232 -44.50 76.82 -33.39
C ASN A 232 -45.89 77.47 -33.45
N LEU A 233 -46.76 77.29 -32.40
CA LEU A 233 -48.04 77.93 -32.33
C LEU A 233 -47.94 79.47 -32.14
N LEU A 234 -46.93 79.95 -31.44
CA LEU A 234 -46.69 81.39 -31.29
C LEU A 234 -46.18 82.01 -32.59
N THR A 235 -45.21 81.30 -33.28
CA THR A 235 -44.51 81.82 -34.49
C THR A 235 -45.39 81.65 -35.73
N GLU A 236 -45.87 80.50 -36.06
CA GLU A 236 -46.60 80.22 -37.30
C GLU A 236 -48.12 80.54 -37.13
N GLY A 237 -48.67 80.30 -35.95
CA GLY A 237 -50.09 80.50 -35.68
C GLY A 237 -50.46 81.93 -35.30
N ALA A 238 -49.93 82.41 -34.16
CA ALA A 238 -50.35 83.70 -33.60
C ALA A 238 -49.74 84.87 -34.37
N GLU A 239 -48.44 84.91 -34.62
CA GLU A 239 -47.78 86.02 -35.32
C GLU A 239 -48.32 86.21 -36.74
N GLY A 240 -48.40 85.07 -37.51
CA GLY A 240 -48.97 85.13 -38.85
C GLY A 240 -50.38 85.65 -38.89
N THR A 241 -51.29 85.17 -37.99
CA THR A 241 -52.67 85.60 -37.96
C THR A 241 -52.85 87.03 -37.48
N MET A 242 -52.11 87.46 -36.45
CA MET A 242 -52.08 88.84 -35.98
C MET A 242 -51.54 89.82 -37.02
N GLY A 243 -50.44 89.45 -37.70
CA GLY A 243 -49.91 90.23 -38.78
C GLY A 243 -50.86 90.37 -39.98
N GLU A 244 -51.59 89.29 -40.29
CA GLU A 244 -52.64 89.37 -41.31
C GLU A 244 -53.79 90.25 -40.89
N ALA A 245 -54.30 90.15 -39.67
CA ALA A 245 -55.28 90.99 -39.12
C ALA A 245 -54.86 92.47 -39.09
N ALA A 246 -53.66 92.79 -38.72
CA ALA A 246 -53.06 94.11 -38.77
C ALA A 246 -53.10 94.71 -40.17
N ARG A 247 -52.65 93.97 -41.18
CA ARG A 247 -52.68 94.40 -42.60
C ARG A 247 -54.07 94.68 -43.13
N TRP A 248 -55.06 93.89 -42.79
CA TRP A 248 -56.48 94.12 -43.19
C TRP A 248 -57.05 95.39 -42.50
N LEU A 249 -56.77 95.62 -41.22
CA LEU A 249 -57.20 96.77 -40.50
C LEU A 249 -56.51 98.05 -40.99
N GLU A 250 -55.20 98.00 -41.26
CA GLU A 250 -54.49 99.14 -41.86
C GLU A 250 -54.99 99.56 -43.23
N ALA A 251 -55.40 98.56 -44.09
CA ALA A 251 -55.90 98.77 -45.39
C ALA A 251 -57.20 99.60 -45.39
N VAL A 252 -58.00 99.50 -44.31
CA VAL A 252 -59.31 100.27 -44.18
C VAL A 252 -59.25 101.43 -43.24
N ALA A 253 -58.12 101.66 -42.52
CA ALA A 253 -57.95 102.73 -41.51
C ALA A 253 -58.19 104.12 -42.08
N GLY A 254 -57.80 104.40 -43.36
CA GLY A 254 -58.04 105.69 -44.00
C GLY A 254 -59.52 106.06 -44.15
N ASP A 255 -60.33 104.98 -44.39
CA ASP A 255 -61.78 105.20 -44.62
C ASP A 255 -62.60 105.19 -43.27
N ALA A 256 -62.05 104.53 -42.22
CA ALA A 256 -62.68 104.36 -40.92
C ALA A 256 -62.36 105.52 -39.95
N GLY A 257 -61.43 106.43 -40.27
CA GLY A 257 -61.02 107.54 -39.42
C GLY A 257 -60.38 107.09 -38.11
N GLU A 258 -60.33 107.91 -37.07
CA GLU A 258 -59.68 107.70 -35.78
C GLU A 258 -60.24 106.47 -34.99
N ALA A 259 -61.30 105.84 -35.42
CA ALA A 259 -61.93 104.69 -34.73
C ALA A 259 -61.06 103.43 -34.70
N LEU A 260 -60.10 103.29 -35.65
CA LEU A 260 -59.18 102.12 -35.74
C LEU A 260 -57.80 102.37 -35.13
N ASP A 261 -57.44 103.59 -34.77
CA ASP A 261 -56.14 103.95 -34.18
C ASP A 261 -55.86 103.19 -32.89
N ALA A 262 -56.80 103.16 -31.99
CA ALA A 262 -56.66 102.43 -30.73
C ALA A 262 -56.58 100.89 -30.87
N PRO A 263 -57.44 100.23 -31.69
CA PRO A 263 -57.29 98.84 -32.03
C PRO A 263 -55.94 98.47 -32.69
N LEU A 264 -55.46 99.25 -33.67
CA LEU A 264 -54.17 99.01 -34.34
C LEU A 264 -53.00 99.20 -33.37
N ALA A 265 -53.06 100.27 -32.54
CA ALA A 265 -52.03 100.47 -31.52
C ALA A 265 -51.98 99.31 -30.47
N ALA A 266 -53.15 98.79 -30.13
CA ALA A 266 -53.22 97.63 -29.23
C ALA A 266 -52.71 96.37 -29.87
N LEU A 267 -53.01 96.12 -31.16
CA LEU A 267 -52.50 94.98 -31.91
C LEU A 267 -50.98 95.06 -32.11
N SER A 268 -50.48 96.25 -32.41
CA SER A 268 -49.00 96.47 -32.55
C SER A 268 -48.28 96.21 -31.23
N ARG A 269 -48.79 96.63 -30.08
CA ARG A 269 -48.22 96.29 -28.74
C ARG A 269 -48.31 94.82 -28.48
N ALA A 270 -49.44 94.17 -28.84
CA ALA A 270 -49.59 92.75 -28.65
C ALA A 270 -48.59 91.93 -29.48
N MET A 271 -48.27 92.39 -30.69
CA MET A 271 -47.25 91.80 -31.55
C MET A 271 -45.82 91.93 -30.99
N VAL A 272 -45.51 93.07 -30.34
CA VAL A 272 -44.23 93.30 -29.64
C VAL A 272 -44.09 92.30 -28.47
N GLU A 273 -45.09 92.22 -27.63
CA GLU A 273 -45.15 91.30 -26.48
C GLU A 273 -45.11 89.81 -26.93
N LEU A 274 -45.75 89.50 -28.07
CA LEU A 274 -45.70 88.17 -28.67
C LEU A 274 -44.25 87.85 -29.13
N GLY A 275 -43.53 88.80 -29.75
CA GLY A 275 -42.16 88.68 -30.12
C GLY A 275 -41.24 88.40 -28.91
N GLU A 276 -41.40 89.14 -27.81
CA GLU A 276 -40.64 88.87 -26.61
C GLU A 276 -40.94 87.52 -26.00
N ALA A 277 -42.15 87.01 -26.10
CA ALA A 277 -42.51 85.66 -25.68
C ALA A 277 -41.89 84.58 -26.53
N GLN A 278 -41.89 84.82 -27.86
CA GLN A 278 -41.24 83.92 -28.83
C GLN A 278 -39.73 83.82 -28.53
N ASP A 279 -39.02 84.94 -28.43
CA ASP A 279 -37.56 85.00 -28.14
C ASP A 279 -37.25 84.33 -26.77
N GLY A 280 -38.18 84.49 -25.79
CA GLY A 280 -38.05 83.86 -24.48
C GLY A 280 -38.10 82.32 -24.54
N VAL A 281 -39.08 81.80 -25.33
CA VAL A 281 -39.27 80.37 -25.54
C VAL A 281 -38.15 79.77 -26.38
N GLU A 282 -37.72 80.52 -27.42
CA GLU A 282 -36.58 80.06 -28.28
C GLU A 282 -35.29 79.95 -27.47
N ARG A 283 -34.95 81.00 -26.68
CA ARG A 283 -33.75 80.93 -25.77
C ARG A 283 -33.81 79.76 -24.77
N PHE A 284 -35.02 79.47 -24.28
CA PHE A 284 -35.23 78.34 -23.38
C PHE A 284 -34.99 76.97 -24.14
N LEU A 285 -35.49 76.86 -25.34
CA LEU A 285 -35.29 75.69 -26.21
C LEU A 285 -33.82 75.47 -26.55
N GLU A 286 -33.08 76.54 -26.88
CA GLU A 286 -31.61 76.50 -27.17
C GLU A 286 -30.83 76.14 -25.91
N GLY A 287 -31.26 76.54 -24.71
CA GLY A 287 -30.64 76.18 -23.45
C GLY A 287 -30.93 74.78 -22.95
N LEU A 288 -31.88 74.04 -23.53
CA LEU A 288 -32.21 72.66 -23.19
C LEU A 288 -31.16 71.73 -23.85
N GLU A 289 -30.12 71.32 -23.05
CA GLU A 289 -29.13 70.29 -23.44
C GLU A 289 -29.86 68.95 -23.49
N PHE A 290 -30.28 68.52 -24.67
CA PHE A 290 -30.84 67.21 -24.94
C PHE A 290 -30.26 66.67 -26.26
N ASN A 291 -29.57 65.52 -26.15
CA ASN A 291 -29.09 64.78 -27.30
C ASN A 291 -29.89 63.46 -27.44
N PRO A 292 -30.66 63.23 -28.47
CA PRO A 292 -31.40 61.99 -28.71
C PRO A 292 -30.51 60.76 -28.71
N GLY A 293 -29.27 60.86 -29.23
CA GLY A 293 -28.31 59.74 -29.26
C GLY A 293 -27.91 59.27 -27.89
N ASP A 294 -27.75 60.21 -26.92
CA ASP A 294 -27.40 59.83 -25.52
C ASP A 294 -28.55 59.04 -24.84
N LEU A 295 -29.80 59.30 -25.20
CA LEU A 295 -30.94 58.53 -24.70
C LEU A 295 -30.96 57.12 -25.33
N GLU A 296 -30.74 57.02 -26.66
CA GLU A 296 -30.68 55.74 -27.39
C GLU A 296 -29.54 54.87 -26.81
N ASP A 297 -28.31 55.41 -26.68
CA ASP A 297 -27.17 54.73 -26.06
C ASP A 297 -27.47 54.23 -24.66
N CYS A 298 -28.15 55.05 -23.85
CA CYS A 298 -28.54 54.70 -22.48
C CYS A 298 -29.54 53.54 -22.46
N GLU A 299 -30.55 53.58 -23.37
CA GLU A 299 -31.56 52.52 -23.47
C GLU A 299 -30.96 51.21 -24.01
N GLU A 300 -30.07 51.25 -25.01
CA GLU A 300 -29.36 50.07 -25.52
C GLU A 300 -28.49 49.41 -24.41
N ARG A 301 -27.76 50.24 -23.65
CA ARG A 301 -26.95 49.73 -22.57
C ARG A 301 -27.79 49.07 -21.45
N LEU A 302 -28.90 49.70 -21.04
CA LEU A 302 -29.85 49.12 -20.09
C LEU A 302 -30.45 47.82 -20.59
N PHE A 303 -30.81 47.76 -21.89
CA PHE A 303 -31.35 46.56 -22.50
C PHE A 303 -30.36 45.41 -22.48
N ALA A 304 -29.08 45.69 -22.80
CA ALA A 304 -28.02 44.72 -22.80
C ALA A 304 -27.76 44.13 -21.40
N ILE A 305 -27.67 45.01 -20.36
CA ILE A 305 -27.47 44.61 -18.97
C ILE A 305 -28.63 43.73 -18.50
N ARG A 306 -29.86 44.20 -18.68
CA ARG A 306 -31.08 43.47 -18.28
C ARG A 306 -31.31 42.20 -19.08
N GLY A 307 -30.86 42.18 -20.32
CA GLY A 307 -30.88 41.01 -21.20
C GLY A 307 -29.98 39.88 -20.68
N LEU A 308 -28.73 40.19 -20.37
CA LEU A 308 -27.79 39.23 -19.79
C LEU A 308 -28.15 38.80 -18.37
N ALA A 309 -28.64 39.74 -17.53
CA ALA A 309 -29.11 39.40 -16.19
C ALA A 309 -30.25 38.35 -16.22
N ARG A 310 -31.23 38.51 -17.16
CA ARG A 310 -32.30 37.52 -17.37
C ARG A 310 -31.77 36.20 -17.94
N LYS A 311 -30.82 36.24 -18.90
CA LYS A 311 -30.22 35.05 -19.48
C LYS A 311 -29.54 34.20 -18.41
N HIS A 312 -28.84 34.83 -17.47
CA HIS A 312 -28.12 34.16 -16.40
C HIS A 312 -28.91 34.00 -15.11
N ASN A 313 -30.17 34.47 -15.07
CA ASN A 313 -31.08 34.41 -13.92
C ASN A 313 -30.48 35.06 -12.63
N VAL A 314 -29.86 36.20 -12.81
CA VAL A 314 -29.31 37.05 -11.73
C VAL A 314 -29.95 38.45 -11.77
N LEU A 315 -29.80 39.22 -10.70
CA LEU A 315 -30.17 40.62 -10.73
C LEU A 315 -29.15 41.44 -11.54
N PRO A 316 -29.56 42.56 -12.18
CA PRO A 316 -28.64 43.42 -12.91
C PRO A 316 -27.43 43.87 -12.08
N ASP A 317 -27.60 44.20 -10.82
CA ASP A 317 -26.55 44.62 -9.90
C ASP A 317 -25.58 43.51 -9.51
N ASP A 318 -26.03 42.24 -9.54
CA ASP A 318 -25.22 41.07 -9.22
C ASP A 318 -24.42 40.58 -10.43
N LEU A 319 -24.65 41.13 -11.63
CA LEU A 319 -24.10 40.64 -12.87
C LEU A 319 -22.55 40.71 -12.93
N ALA A 320 -21.97 41.77 -12.35
CA ALA A 320 -20.52 41.93 -12.26
C ALA A 320 -19.88 40.86 -11.34
N GLY A 321 -20.45 40.65 -10.15
CA GLY A 321 -19.99 39.61 -9.22
C GLY A 321 -20.18 38.17 -9.76
N TYR A 322 -21.23 37.96 -10.54
CA TYR A 322 -21.46 36.72 -11.25
C TYR A 322 -20.38 36.48 -12.34
N ALA A 323 -20.00 37.51 -13.09
CA ALA A 323 -18.93 37.45 -14.06
C ALA A 323 -17.60 37.04 -13.40
N ASP A 324 -17.27 37.61 -12.25
CA ASP A 324 -16.05 37.23 -11.49
C ASP A 324 -16.11 35.77 -11.04
N THR A 325 -17.24 35.30 -10.56
CA THR A 325 -17.45 33.90 -10.16
C THR A 325 -17.22 32.93 -11.33
N LEU A 326 -17.68 33.28 -12.54
CA LEU A 326 -17.47 32.45 -13.73
C LEU A 326 -16.00 32.48 -14.23
N ARG A 327 -15.33 33.63 -14.12
CA ARG A 327 -13.89 33.75 -14.42
C ARG A 327 -13.05 32.89 -13.48
N ASP A 328 -13.35 32.91 -12.16
CA ASP A 328 -12.66 32.08 -11.18
C ASP A 328 -12.81 30.58 -11.48
N LYS A 329 -14.03 30.14 -11.85
CA LYS A 329 -14.28 28.76 -12.27
C LYS A 329 -13.50 28.37 -13.50
N LEU A 330 -13.43 29.23 -14.50
CA LEU A 330 -12.69 28.97 -15.74
C LEU A 330 -11.18 28.91 -15.49
N GLN A 331 -10.65 29.80 -14.66
CA GLN A 331 -9.25 29.77 -14.26
C GLN A 331 -8.88 28.50 -13.47
N ALA A 332 -9.77 28.05 -12.59
CA ALA A 332 -9.59 26.82 -11.85
C ALA A 332 -9.55 25.59 -12.76
N LEU A 333 -10.34 25.60 -13.84
CA LEU A 333 -10.36 24.53 -14.84
C LEU A 333 -9.04 24.49 -15.64
N ASP A 334 -8.56 25.64 -16.14
CA ASP A 334 -7.29 25.74 -16.88
C ASP A 334 -6.10 25.35 -16.00
N ALA A 335 -6.08 25.73 -14.72
CA ALA A 335 -5.08 25.31 -13.75
C ALA A 335 -5.15 23.80 -13.44
N GLY A 336 -6.35 23.23 -13.42
CA GLY A 336 -6.59 21.81 -13.24
C GLY A 336 -6.03 20.95 -14.37
N ASP A 337 -6.17 21.38 -15.60
CA ASP A 337 -5.59 20.71 -16.79
C ASP A 337 -4.06 20.70 -16.75
N GLN A 338 -3.43 21.79 -16.35
CA GLN A 338 -1.99 21.85 -16.16
C GLN A 338 -1.52 20.91 -15.04
N ASN A 339 -2.23 20.90 -13.92
CA ASN A 339 -1.94 20.01 -12.79
C ASN A 339 -2.09 18.53 -13.19
N LEU A 340 -3.12 18.17 -13.98
CA LEU A 340 -3.30 16.81 -14.50
C LEU A 340 -2.12 16.39 -15.38
N ALA A 341 -1.66 17.26 -16.28
CA ALA A 341 -0.51 16.99 -17.15
C ALA A 341 0.78 16.73 -16.35
N ASP A 342 1.01 17.52 -15.29
CA ASP A 342 2.16 17.36 -14.42
C ASP A 342 2.07 16.06 -13.59
N GLN A 343 0.89 15.70 -13.09
CA GLN A 343 0.65 14.44 -12.39
C GLN A 343 0.82 13.22 -13.30
N GLU A 344 0.36 13.28 -14.55
CA GLU A 344 0.57 12.22 -15.53
C GLU A 344 2.06 12.03 -15.86
N LYS A 345 2.82 13.13 -15.94
CA LYS A 345 4.27 13.07 -16.08
C LYS A 345 4.93 12.42 -14.86
N ALA A 346 4.50 12.76 -13.65
CA ALA A 346 4.98 12.15 -12.42
C ALA A 346 4.65 10.65 -12.35
N LEU A 347 3.44 10.26 -12.78
CA LEU A 347 3.04 8.84 -12.86
C LEU A 347 3.94 8.06 -13.84
N ARG A 348 4.20 8.61 -15.04
CA ARG A 348 5.12 7.97 -16.00
C ARG A 348 6.52 7.80 -15.42
N ALA A 349 7.04 8.79 -14.72
CA ALA A 349 8.34 8.71 -14.06
C ALA A 349 8.37 7.66 -12.94
N ALA A 350 7.34 7.61 -12.09
CA ALA A 350 7.20 6.61 -11.03
C ALA A 350 7.07 5.18 -11.57
N GLN A 351 6.32 4.99 -12.67
CA GLN A 351 6.20 3.70 -13.33
C GLN A 351 7.55 3.25 -13.92
N ALA A 352 8.29 4.14 -14.59
CA ALA A 352 9.62 3.84 -15.12
C ALA A 352 10.62 3.47 -14.00
N ALA A 353 10.54 4.13 -12.84
CA ALA A 353 11.36 3.80 -11.68
C ALA A 353 11.03 2.40 -11.13
N TYR A 354 9.74 2.04 -11.06
CA TYR A 354 9.31 0.70 -10.67
C TYR A 354 9.82 -0.36 -11.66
N ASP A 355 9.65 -0.14 -12.96
CA ASP A 355 10.07 -1.08 -13.99
C ASP A 355 11.59 -1.33 -13.93
N ALA A 356 12.38 -0.27 -13.72
CA ALA A 356 13.83 -0.37 -13.55
C ALA A 356 14.23 -1.13 -12.28
N ALA A 357 13.57 -0.88 -11.14
CA ALA A 357 13.81 -1.58 -9.89
C ALA A 357 13.42 -3.07 -10.00
N ALA A 358 12.26 -3.37 -10.58
CA ALA A 358 11.80 -4.73 -10.82
C ALA A 358 12.75 -5.51 -11.76
N ALA A 359 13.25 -4.86 -12.80
CA ALA A 359 14.22 -5.48 -13.71
C ALA A 359 15.53 -5.83 -13.01
N ARG A 360 16.04 -4.97 -12.10
CA ARG A 360 17.25 -5.28 -11.29
C ARG A 360 17.00 -6.46 -10.36
N LEU A 361 15.86 -6.49 -9.68
CA LEU A 361 15.48 -7.62 -8.82
C LEU A 361 15.37 -8.92 -9.63
N SER A 362 14.73 -8.89 -10.81
CA SER A 362 14.64 -10.06 -11.70
C SER A 362 15.99 -10.55 -12.20
N ALA A 363 16.93 -9.66 -12.49
CA ALA A 363 18.28 -10.04 -12.86
C ALA A 363 18.99 -10.76 -11.69
N LYS A 364 18.94 -10.18 -10.50
CA LYS A 364 19.51 -10.77 -9.29
C LYS A 364 18.91 -12.15 -8.98
N ARG A 365 17.59 -12.31 -9.12
CA ARG A 365 16.92 -13.61 -8.95
C ARG A 365 17.40 -14.66 -9.95
N ARG A 366 17.59 -14.28 -11.23
CA ARG A 366 18.10 -15.20 -12.27
C ARG A 366 19.52 -15.67 -12.00
N ASP A 367 20.40 -14.75 -11.63
CA ASP A 367 21.79 -15.09 -11.30
C ASP A 367 21.87 -15.99 -10.06
N SER A 368 21.07 -15.67 -9.04
CA SER A 368 20.98 -16.45 -7.81
C SER A 368 20.33 -17.83 -8.06
N ALA A 369 19.31 -17.91 -8.93
CA ALA A 369 18.71 -19.19 -9.31
C ALA A 369 19.74 -20.14 -9.94
N ALA A 370 20.54 -19.65 -10.87
CA ALA A 370 21.59 -20.46 -11.47
C ALA A 370 22.63 -20.95 -10.44
N THR A 371 22.97 -20.10 -9.48
CA THR A 371 23.91 -20.48 -8.39
C THR A 371 23.26 -21.50 -7.45
N LEU A 372 22.00 -21.32 -7.10
CA LEU A 372 21.23 -22.25 -6.27
C LEU A 372 21.11 -23.61 -6.94
N ASP A 373 20.75 -23.63 -8.23
CA ASP A 373 20.62 -24.88 -9.00
C ASP A 373 21.91 -25.66 -9.03
N ALA A 374 23.05 -25.01 -9.33
CA ALA A 374 24.35 -25.65 -9.34
C ALA A 374 24.75 -26.25 -7.97
N ALA A 375 24.45 -25.51 -6.91
CA ALA A 375 24.78 -25.93 -5.56
C ALA A 375 23.90 -27.08 -5.08
N VAL A 376 22.59 -27.03 -5.31
CA VAL A 376 21.68 -28.16 -5.00
C VAL A 376 22.06 -29.40 -5.78
N MET A 377 22.40 -29.27 -7.06
CA MET A 377 22.86 -30.39 -7.88
C MET A 377 24.13 -31.05 -7.32
N ALA A 378 25.07 -30.26 -6.78
CA ALA A 378 26.28 -30.80 -6.13
C ALA A 378 25.93 -31.61 -4.87
N GLU A 379 24.91 -31.25 -4.12
CA GLU A 379 24.44 -31.97 -2.92
C GLU A 379 23.65 -33.25 -3.24
N LEU A 380 23.08 -33.37 -4.43
CA LEU A 380 22.30 -34.56 -4.82
C LEU A 380 23.19 -35.79 -5.10
N ALA A 381 24.39 -35.59 -5.60
CA ALA A 381 25.30 -36.69 -5.92
C ALA A 381 25.68 -37.57 -4.68
N PRO A 382 26.09 -37.00 -3.52
CA PRO A 382 26.34 -37.79 -2.30
C PRO A 382 25.10 -38.54 -1.79
N LEU A 383 23.91 -38.05 -2.10
CA LEU A 383 22.64 -38.66 -1.70
C LEU A 383 22.14 -39.74 -2.67
N LYS A 384 23.00 -40.19 -3.63
CA LYS A 384 22.68 -41.13 -4.70
C LYS A 384 21.52 -40.69 -5.57
N MET A 385 21.49 -39.43 -5.91
CA MET A 385 20.51 -38.80 -6.78
C MET A 385 21.18 -38.07 -7.97
N GLU A 386 22.27 -38.64 -8.49
CA GLU A 386 23.07 -38.04 -9.57
C GLU A 386 22.29 -37.86 -10.87
N ARG A 387 21.15 -38.57 -11.00
CA ARG A 387 20.26 -38.52 -12.17
C ARG A 387 19.15 -37.49 -12.05
N ALA A 388 18.91 -36.97 -10.84
CA ALA A 388 17.93 -35.94 -10.62
C ALA A 388 18.43 -34.58 -11.14
N VAL A 389 17.54 -33.79 -11.67
CA VAL A 389 17.82 -32.42 -12.14
C VAL A 389 16.91 -31.46 -11.38
N PHE A 390 17.53 -30.56 -10.65
CA PHE A 390 16.84 -29.46 -9.99
C PHE A 390 16.89 -28.19 -10.84
N GLU A 391 15.82 -27.45 -10.90
CA GLU A 391 15.72 -26.19 -11.66
C GLU A 391 14.83 -25.19 -10.93
N THR A 392 15.36 -24.01 -10.68
CA THR A 392 14.63 -22.85 -10.20
C THR A 392 14.03 -22.10 -11.39
N ARG A 393 12.73 -22.30 -11.64
CA ARG A 393 12.02 -21.65 -12.75
C ARG A 393 11.53 -20.28 -12.37
N LEU A 394 11.95 -19.28 -13.14
CA LEU A 394 11.40 -17.95 -13.11
C LEU A 394 10.39 -17.79 -14.26
N SER A 395 9.22 -17.28 -13.96
CA SER A 395 8.15 -16.97 -14.92
C SER A 395 7.66 -15.55 -14.71
N ALA A 396 7.14 -14.92 -15.76
CA ALA A 396 6.47 -13.62 -15.59
C ALA A 396 5.24 -13.76 -14.71
N ALA A 397 5.08 -12.84 -13.77
CA ALA A 397 3.92 -12.70 -12.91
C ALA A 397 3.33 -11.29 -13.03
N GLU A 398 2.12 -11.10 -12.54
CA GLU A 398 1.51 -9.77 -12.47
C GLU A 398 2.39 -8.82 -11.65
N PRO A 399 2.61 -7.58 -12.13
CA PRO A 399 3.37 -6.57 -11.42
C PRO A 399 2.81 -6.31 -10.02
N GLY A 400 3.70 -6.26 -9.04
CA GLY A 400 3.29 -6.06 -7.64
C GLY A 400 4.43 -5.58 -6.75
N PRO A 401 4.18 -5.42 -5.44
CA PRO A 401 5.19 -4.96 -4.48
C PRO A 401 6.38 -5.91 -4.33
N GLU A 402 6.26 -7.15 -4.80
CA GLU A 402 7.29 -8.19 -4.77
C GLU A 402 7.99 -8.35 -6.15
N GLY A 403 7.80 -7.42 -7.07
CA GLY A 403 8.33 -7.45 -8.44
C GLY A 403 7.40 -8.12 -9.44
N VAL A 404 8.00 -8.66 -10.49
CA VAL A 404 7.29 -9.20 -11.67
C VAL A 404 7.55 -10.68 -11.91
N ASP A 405 8.22 -11.37 -10.97
CA ASP A 405 8.61 -12.77 -11.14
C ASP A 405 7.77 -13.71 -10.27
N GLY A 406 7.30 -14.78 -10.89
CA GLY A 406 6.91 -16.01 -10.23
C GLY A 406 8.11 -16.95 -10.13
N VAL A 407 8.33 -17.55 -8.95
CA VAL A 407 9.44 -18.50 -8.71
C VAL A 407 8.88 -19.86 -8.33
N ALA A 408 9.35 -20.90 -8.98
CA ALA A 408 8.98 -22.27 -8.67
C ALA A 408 10.20 -23.20 -8.69
N PHE A 409 10.42 -23.94 -7.62
CA PHE A 409 11.40 -25.03 -7.57
C PHE A 409 10.80 -26.26 -8.24
N THR A 410 11.51 -26.80 -9.21
CA THR A 410 11.08 -27.97 -9.97
C THR A 410 12.18 -29.03 -9.97
N VAL A 411 11.79 -30.30 -10.10
CA VAL A 411 12.72 -31.42 -10.14
C VAL A 411 12.29 -32.45 -11.18
N ALA A 412 13.25 -33.01 -11.90
CA ALA A 412 13.12 -34.22 -12.64
C ALA A 412 13.95 -35.30 -11.92
N THR A 413 13.31 -36.37 -11.43
CA THR A 413 14.00 -37.43 -10.64
C THR A 413 14.75 -38.43 -11.53
N ASN A 414 14.37 -38.52 -12.82
CA ASN A 414 15.02 -39.43 -13.78
C ASN A 414 15.30 -38.73 -15.11
N PRO A 415 16.37 -39.11 -15.83
CA PRO A 415 16.65 -38.57 -17.15
C PRO A 415 15.49 -38.80 -18.12
N GLY A 416 15.05 -37.71 -18.78
CA GLY A 416 13.95 -37.74 -19.72
C GLY A 416 12.55 -37.61 -19.10
N ALA A 417 12.42 -37.59 -17.79
CA ALA A 417 11.18 -37.25 -17.12
C ALA A 417 10.94 -35.72 -17.17
N PRO A 418 9.71 -35.25 -17.38
CA PRO A 418 9.43 -33.81 -17.31
C PRO A 418 9.65 -33.30 -15.89
N ALA A 419 10.39 -32.18 -15.77
CA ALA A 419 10.50 -31.50 -14.48
C ALA A 419 9.15 -31.05 -13.98
N GLY A 420 8.85 -31.37 -12.74
CA GLY A 420 7.58 -31.05 -12.08
C GLY A 420 7.76 -30.40 -10.71
N PRO A 421 6.68 -29.90 -10.11
CA PRO A 421 6.74 -29.34 -8.76
C PRO A 421 7.19 -30.39 -7.74
N LEU A 422 7.90 -29.97 -6.68
CA LEU A 422 8.45 -30.84 -5.64
C LEU A 422 7.41 -31.79 -5.00
N ASN A 423 6.18 -31.33 -4.81
CA ASN A 423 5.09 -32.11 -4.22
C ASN A 423 4.58 -33.26 -5.11
N LYS A 424 5.05 -33.37 -6.35
CA LYS A 424 4.72 -34.44 -7.28
C LYS A 424 5.80 -35.53 -7.39
N ILE A 425 6.84 -35.48 -6.58
CA ILE A 425 7.84 -36.56 -6.49
C ILE A 425 7.11 -37.82 -5.98
N ALA A 426 7.14 -38.88 -6.79
CA ALA A 426 6.35 -40.09 -6.54
C ALA A 426 6.88 -40.96 -5.39
N SER A 427 8.17 -40.91 -5.07
CA SER A 427 8.81 -41.69 -4.01
C SER A 427 9.07 -40.86 -2.76
N GLY A 428 8.48 -41.24 -1.63
CA GLY A 428 8.71 -40.58 -0.34
C GLY A 428 10.21 -40.57 0.07
N GLY A 429 10.95 -41.61 -0.27
CA GLY A 429 12.40 -41.66 0.00
C GLY A 429 13.23 -40.74 -0.89
N GLU A 430 12.84 -40.54 -2.16
CA GLU A 430 13.48 -39.55 -3.05
C GLU A 430 13.15 -38.15 -2.62
N LEU A 431 11.89 -37.87 -2.30
CA LEU A 431 11.46 -36.57 -1.79
C LEU A 431 12.21 -36.17 -0.52
N SER A 432 12.32 -37.09 0.47
CA SER A 432 13.05 -36.82 1.73
C SER A 432 14.53 -36.51 1.49
N ARG A 433 15.21 -37.22 0.58
CA ARG A 433 16.61 -36.97 0.23
C ARG A 433 16.77 -35.62 -0.48
N PHE A 434 15.85 -35.33 -1.39
CA PHE A 434 15.86 -34.09 -2.14
C PHE A 434 15.63 -32.88 -1.22
N LEU A 435 14.58 -32.96 -0.35
CA LEU A 435 14.31 -31.92 0.65
C LEU A 435 15.49 -31.71 1.59
N LEU A 436 16.20 -32.80 1.95
CA LEU A 436 17.41 -32.70 2.74
C LEU A 436 18.52 -31.94 2.02
N ALA A 437 18.79 -32.26 0.74
CA ALA A 437 19.81 -31.55 -0.05
C ALA A 437 19.50 -30.05 -0.14
N LEU A 438 18.25 -29.73 -0.42
CA LEU A 438 17.76 -28.34 -0.52
C LEU A 438 17.81 -27.61 0.84
N ASN A 439 17.37 -28.28 1.91
CA ASN A 439 17.43 -27.73 3.27
C ASN A 439 18.87 -27.46 3.71
N VAL A 440 19.76 -28.45 3.60
CA VAL A 440 21.17 -28.27 3.97
C VAL A 440 21.78 -27.08 3.25
N PHE A 441 21.44 -26.88 1.98
CA PHE A 441 22.00 -25.78 1.19
C PHE A 441 21.40 -24.42 1.56
N LEU A 442 20.08 -24.31 1.72
CA LEU A 442 19.41 -23.07 2.12
C LEU A 442 19.85 -22.61 3.53
N LEU A 443 20.17 -23.55 4.42
CA LEU A 443 20.65 -23.28 5.78
C LEU A 443 22.03 -22.62 5.81
N PHE A 444 22.93 -22.90 4.86
CA PHE A 444 24.19 -22.17 4.76
C PHE A 444 24.01 -20.68 4.45
N SER A 445 22.81 -20.29 3.99
CA SER A 445 22.45 -18.91 3.67
C SER A 445 21.62 -18.24 4.76
N SER A 446 21.15 -19.02 5.75
CA SER A 446 20.32 -18.51 6.85
C SER A 446 21.14 -17.84 7.95
N SER A 447 20.61 -16.77 8.53
CA SER A 447 21.20 -16.06 9.67
C SER A 447 20.86 -16.68 11.03
N ALA A 448 20.08 -17.77 11.07
CA ALA A 448 19.70 -18.44 12.31
C ALA A 448 20.91 -19.20 12.93
N GLY A 449 21.16 -18.96 14.21
CA GLY A 449 22.28 -19.58 14.92
C GLY A 449 22.03 -21.02 15.40
N SER A 450 20.81 -21.54 15.29
CA SER A 450 20.41 -22.88 15.73
C SER A 450 19.46 -23.54 14.74
N PHE A 451 19.70 -24.82 14.45
CA PHE A 451 18.91 -25.61 13.51
C PHE A 451 18.42 -26.89 14.16
N LEU A 452 17.17 -27.23 13.95
CA LEU A 452 16.58 -28.45 14.47
C LEU A 452 16.07 -29.33 13.34
N PHE A 453 16.66 -30.51 13.19
CA PHE A 453 16.26 -31.52 12.22
C PHE A 453 15.51 -32.66 12.88
N ALA A 454 14.21 -32.75 12.60
CA ALA A 454 13.37 -33.83 13.11
C ALA A 454 13.33 -35.00 12.13
N VAL A 455 13.87 -36.15 12.52
CA VAL A 455 13.72 -37.44 11.83
C VAL A 455 14.25 -37.45 10.38
N ILE A 456 15.51 -37.21 10.19
CA ILE A 456 16.15 -37.13 8.86
C ILE A 456 16.18 -38.43 8.07
N ALA A 457 15.85 -39.58 8.60
CA ALA A 457 16.21 -40.84 7.99
C ALA A 457 15.09 -41.85 7.74
N ARG A 458 13.86 -41.45 7.50
CA ARG A 458 12.88 -42.41 6.98
C ARG A 458 13.21 -42.79 5.54
N GLY A 459 13.65 -44.04 5.36
CA GLY A 459 13.97 -44.63 4.05
C GLY A 459 15.40 -44.32 3.55
N VAL A 460 16.30 -43.81 4.39
CA VAL A 460 17.71 -43.56 4.05
C VAL A 460 18.58 -44.44 4.92
N GLY A 461 19.33 -45.35 4.33
CA GLY A 461 20.23 -46.26 5.03
C GLY A 461 21.61 -46.35 4.36
N GLY A 462 22.57 -47.01 5.04
CA GLY A 462 23.91 -47.28 4.51
C GLY A 462 24.68 -46.01 4.15
N ALA A 463 25.34 -46.00 3.01
CA ALA A 463 26.24 -44.94 2.56
C ALA A 463 25.52 -43.56 2.39
N THR A 464 24.22 -43.54 2.12
CA THR A 464 23.45 -42.29 2.03
C THR A 464 23.25 -41.67 3.40
N ALA A 465 22.94 -42.47 4.43
CA ALA A 465 22.78 -41.99 5.81
C ALA A 465 24.11 -41.43 6.36
N ASP A 466 25.24 -42.06 5.98
CA ASP A 466 26.58 -41.57 6.33
C ASP A 466 26.87 -40.21 5.66
N ALA A 467 26.58 -40.05 4.38
CA ALA A 467 26.72 -38.78 3.68
C ALA A 467 25.88 -37.66 4.33
N VAL A 468 24.63 -37.99 4.73
CA VAL A 468 23.76 -37.08 5.51
C VAL A 468 24.41 -36.68 6.84
N GLY A 469 24.92 -37.64 7.58
CA GLY A 469 25.58 -37.41 8.87
C GLY A 469 26.77 -36.46 8.76
N ARG A 470 27.67 -36.72 7.80
CA ARG A 470 28.83 -35.85 7.52
C ARG A 470 28.41 -34.45 7.13
N ARG A 471 27.34 -34.29 6.38
CA ARG A 471 26.85 -32.97 5.98
C ARG A 471 26.28 -32.18 7.16
N LEU A 472 25.53 -32.86 8.04
CA LEU A 472 25.04 -32.25 9.28
C LEU A 472 26.17 -31.85 10.25
N LYS A 473 27.24 -32.68 10.30
CA LYS A 473 28.44 -32.34 11.07
C LYS A 473 29.12 -31.10 10.51
N ALA A 474 29.32 -31.01 9.20
CA ALA A 474 29.89 -29.83 8.56
C ALA A 474 29.02 -28.55 8.80
N LEU A 475 27.68 -28.65 8.76
CA LEU A 475 26.77 -27.55 9.10
C LEU A 475 26.96 -27.11 10.56
N ALA A 476 27.24 -28.03 11.46
CA ALA A 476 27.43 -27.77 12.88
C ALA A 476 28.77 -27.09 13.24
N GLU A 477 29.73 -26.99 12.31
CA GLU A 477 31.04 -26.32 12.49
C GLU A 477 30.91 -24.79 12.61
N GLY A 478 29.96 -24.20 12.98
CA GLY A 478 29.75 -22.73 13.18
C GLY A 478 28.39 -22.44 13.73
N SER A 479 27.61 -23.49 13.94
CA SER A 479 26.23 -23.38 14.40
C SER A 479 25.90 -24.49 15.40
N GLN A 480 24.69 -24.47 15.94
CA GLN A 480 24.14 -25.52 16.75
C GLN A 480 23.12 -26.32 15.92
N VAL A 481 23.37 -27.60 15.75
CA VAL A 481 22.47 -28.50 15.03
C VAL A 481 21.92 -29.55 15.98
N LEU A 482 20.61 -29.65 16.11
CA LEU A 482 19.94 -30.70 16.89
C LEU A 482 19.27 -31.70 15.95
N VAL A 483 19.61 -32.96 16.06
CA VAL A 483 19.11 -34.03 15.18
C VAL A 483 18.43 -35.13 15.99
N VAL A 484 17.22 -35.45 15.61
CA VAL A 484 16.50 -36.63 16.11
C VAL A 484 16.54 -37.74 15.08
N THR A 485 17.24 -38.82 15.33
CA THR A 485 17.46 -39.87 14.34
C THR A 485 17.32 -41.30 14.89
N HIS A 486 17.09 -42.23 13.98
CA HIS A 486 17.18 -43.69 14.22
C HIS A 486 18.29 -44.33 13.35
N SER A 487 19.04 -43.50 12.61
CA SER A 487 20.16 -43.98 11.78
C SER A 487 21.44 -44.01 12.60
N PRO A 488 22.10 -45.20 12.73
CA PRO A 488 23.37 -45.29 13.44
C PRO A 488 24.50 -44.49 12.78
N GLN A 489 24.48 -44.34 11.44
CA GLN A 489 25.47 -43.56 10.68
C GLN A 489 25.37 -42.06 11.03
N VAL A 490 24.16 -41.53 11.07
CA VAL A 490 23.90 -40.13 11.48
C VAL A 490 24.26 -39.92 12.94
N ALA A 491 23.86 -40.86 13.81
CA ALA A 491 24.11 -40.78 15.25
C ALA A 491 25.63 -40.81 15.57
N ALA A 492 26.42 -41.56 14.79
CA ALA A 492 27.86 -41.63 14.96
C ALA A 492 28.56 -40.28 14.73
N GLN A 493 28.05 -39.42 13.86
CA GLN A 493 28.62 -38.10 13.54
C GLN A 493 28.36 -37.03 14.63
N GLY A 494 27.48 -37.29 15.61
CA GLY A 494 27.16 -36.32 16.68
C GLY A 494 28.38 -36.00 17.55
N ALA A 495 28.57 -34.72 17.86
CA ALA A 495 29.54 -34.30 18.90
C ALA A 495 29.00 -34.64 20.31
N HIS A 496 27.70 -34.49 20.48
CA HIS A 496 27.00 -34.79 21.72
C HIS A 496 25.84 -35.73 21.43
N HIS A 497 25.59 -36.71 22.35
CA HIS A 497 24.63 -37.78 22.11
C HIS A 497 23.77 -38.00 23.36
N TRP A 498 22.46 -37.97 23.19
CA TRP A 498 21.47 -38.29 24.23
C TRP A 498 20.60 -39.48 23.77
N ARG A 499 20.21 -40.29 24.74
CA ARG A 499 19.26 -41.39 24.50
C ARG A 499 17.94 -41.12 25.21
N VAL A 500 16.87 -41.21 24.45
CA VAL A 500 15.49 -41.17 24.98
C VAL A 500 15.09 -42.60 25.34
N GLN A 501 14.79 -42.86 26.59
CA GLN A 501 14.37 -44.17 27.09
C GLN A 501 13.04 -44.06 27.84
N LYS A 502 12.32 -45.18 27.95
CA LYS A 502 11.13 -45.33 28.74
C LYS A 502 11.40 -46.04 30.02
N SER A 503 10.90 -45.56 31.11
CA SER A 503 10.86 -46.26 32.42
C SER A 503 9.39 -46.41 32.85
N VAL A 504 9.10 -47.50 33.54
CA VAL A 504 7.76 -47.71 34.14
C VAL A 504 7.92 -47.59 35.62
N GLN A 505 7.35 -46.55 36.21
CA GLN A 505 7.35 -46.31 37.65
C GLN A 505 5.89 -46.30 38.13
N GLU A 506 5.57 -47.13 39.11
CA GLU A 506 4.22 -47.25 39.71
C GLU A 506 3.09 -47.44 38.67
N GLY A 507 3.36 -48.16 37.60
CA GLY A 507 2.38 -48.43 36.52
C GLY A 507 2.20 -47.30 35.49
N VAL A 508 2.93 -46.20 35.62
CA VAL A 508 2.96 -45.07 34.69
C VAL A 508 4.21 -45.13 33.82
N THR A 509 4.06 -45.01 32.52
CA THR A 509 5.21 -44.93 31.60
C THR A 509 5.72 -43.50 31.54
N LEU A 510 6.98 -43.31 31.95
CA LEU A 510 7.69 -42.03 31.90
C LEU A 510 8.79 -42.08 30.84
N SER A 511 9.04 -40.96 30.19
CA SER A 511 10.17 -40.78 29.25
C SER A 511 11.25 -39.98 29.95
N GLU A 512 12.48 -40.48 29.83
CA GLU A 512 13.70 -39.89 30.36
C GLU A 512 14.69 -39.67 29.22
N VAL A 513 15.52 -38.63 29.29
CA VAL A 513 16.60 -38.40 28.33
C VAL A 513 17.93 -38.33 29.06
N VAL A 514 18.86 -39.18 28.68
CA VAL A 514 20.15 -39.35 29.36
C VAL A 514 21.28 -38.99 28.41
N PRO A 515 22.24 -38.14 28.82
CA PRO A 515 23.47 -37.96 28.05
C PRO A 515 24.30 -39.25 28.05
N LEU A 516 24.89 -39.59 26.92
CA LEU A 516 25.70 -40.81 26.80
C LEU A 516 27.18 -40.48 26.91
N ASP A 517 27.88 -41.23 27.72
CA ASP A 517 29.37 -41.25 27.72
C ASP A 517 29.91 -42.01 26.52
N ALA A 518 31.26 -42.04 26.34
CA ALA A 518 31.89 -42.67 25.20
C ALA A 518 31.61 -44.20 25.11
N GLY A 519 31.47 -44.87 26.25
CA GLY A 519 31.16 -46.31 26.31
C GLY A 519 29.67 -46.58 25.99
N GLU A 520 28.80 -45.85 26.64
CA GLU A 520 27.35 -45.92 26.43
C GLU A 520 26.97 -45.58 25.00
N ARG A 521 27.67 -44.64 24.38
CA ARG A 521 27.51 -44.29 22.97
C ARG A 521 27.82 -45.45 22.02
N VAL A 522 28.89 -46.19 22.28
CA VAL A 522 29.19 -47.43 21.51
C VAL A 522 28.05 -48.43 21.63
N ASP A 523 27.52 -48.65 22.85
CA ASP A 523 26.45 -49.59 23.09
C ASP A 523 25.12 -49.14 22.46
N GLU A 524 24.79 -47.87 22.51
CA GLU A 524 23.60 -47.34 21.84
C GLU A 524 23.67 -47.46 20.32
N ILE A 525 24.82 -47.13 19.69
CA ILE A 525 24.99 -47.31 18.25
C ILE A 525 24.98 -48.79 17.87
N ALA A 526 25.59 -49.68 18.69
CA ALA A 526 25.49 -51.11 18.50
C ALA A 526 24.04 -51.63 18.58
N ARG A 527 23.25 -51.14 19.54
CA ARG A 527 21.80 -51.40 19.64
C ARG A 527 21.07 -50.95 18.39
N MET A 528 21.38 -49.76 17.88
CA MET A 528 20.77 -49.25 16.63
C MET A 528 21.11 -50.09 15.40
N VAL A 529 22.26 -50.74 15.37
CA VAL A 529 22.72 -51.64 14.28
C VAL A 529 22.08 -53.02 14.39
N SER A 530 21.99 -53.62 15.58
CA SER A 530 21.60 -55.03 15.78
C SER A 530 20.25 -55.26 16.45
N GLY A 531 19.59 -54.21 16.87
CA GLY A 531 18.38 -54.31 17.70
C GLY A 531 18.71 -54.53 19.18
N ASP A 532 17.75 -55.08 19.94
CA ASP A 532 17.86 -55.16 21.42
C ASP A 532 19.00 -56.10 21.91
N ARG A 533 19.48 -56.98 21.07
CA ARG A 533 20.57 -57.88 21.41
C ARG A 533 21.93 -57.33 20.90
N ILE A 534 22.72 -56.74 21.79
CA ILE A 534 24.04 -56.21 21.46
C ILE A 534 25.06 -57.36 21.40
N THR A 535 25.55 -57.62 20.18
CA THR A 535 26.59 -58.63 19.95
C THR A 535 27.99 -58.00 19.91
N PRO A 536 29.08 -58.79 20.09
CA PRO A 536 30.46 -58.28 19.91
C PRO A 536 30.71 -57.71 18.53
N GLU A 537 30.10 -58.28 17.47
CA GLU A 537 30.19 -57.80 16.09
C GLU A 537 29.49 -56.45 15.93
N ALA A 538 28.30 -56.27 16.55
CA ALA A 538 27.62 -55.00 16.55
C ALA A 538 28.41 -53.89 17.25
N ARG A 539 29.08 -54.19 18.37
CA ARG A 539 30.01 -53.24 19.03
C ARG A 539 31.21 -52.92 18.15
N ALA A 540 31.78 -53.90 17.43
CA ALA A 540 32.87 -53.65 16.49
C ALA A 540 32.42 -52.73 15.35
N ALA A 541 31.24 -52.96 14.77
CA ALA A 541 30.65 -52.10 13.76
C ALA A 541 30.37 -50.66 14.29
N ALA A 542 29.87 -50.57 15.52
CA ALA A 542 29.63 -49.27 16.16
C ALA A 542 30.94 -48.47 16.37
N LYS A 543 32.01 -49.17 16.81
CA LYS A 543 33.33 -48.54 16.96
C LYS A 543 33.90 -48.08 15.60
N ALA A 544 33.73 -48.85 14.53
CA ALA A 544 34.14 -48.42 13.20
C ALA A 544 33.38 -47.16 12.74
N LEU A 545 32.06 -47.09 12.91
CA LEU A 545 31.26 -45.90 12.59
C LEU A 545 31.73 -44.67 13.40
N LEU A 546 32.08 -44.84 14.66
CA LEU A 546 32.58 -43.77 15.52
C LEU A 546 34.01 -43.33 15.23
N SER A 547 34.86 -44.21 14.65
CA SER A 547 36.23 -43.86 14.27
C SER A 547 36.32 -43.16 12.92
N ASP A 548 35.35 -43.40 12.04
CA ASP A 548 35.25 -42.76 10.72
C ASP A 548 34.50 -41.40 10.79
N SER A 549 34.06 -41.01 11.99
CA SER A 549 33.23 -39.79 12.24
C SER A 549 34.04 -38.58 12.71
#